data_40f77f65f7c459e4249c02f2d07ebe50
#
_entry.id   40f77f65f7c459e4249c02f2d07ebe50
#
_cell.length_a   1.000
_cell.length_b   1.000
_cell.length_c   1.000
_cell.angle_alpha   90.00
_cell.angle_beta   90.00
_cell.angle_gamma   90.00
#
_symmetry.space_group_name_H-M   'P 1'
#
loop_
_entity.id
_entity.type
_entity.pdbx_description
1 polymer ?
#
loop_
_entity_poly.entity_id
_entity_poly.type
_entity_poly.pdbx_seq_one_letter_code
_entity_poly.pdbx_strand_id
1 'polypeptide(L)'
;LDFSGASGALLLDNLEWLGGLGMIDFLRDTGKHLTVSYMLAKDSVKSRLEGGLSFTEFSYMLLQSYDFLMLRKLHGVELQMGGSDQWGNITAGSELIRRVDGDGREGSQLAFGLCYPLLLAKSGEKFGKTAEGAVWLSAERTSPFAFRQFFMDQPDEGLEGLLQRLTLDSTESIGELLADHAKNPGARTGQRRLATAVTTLVHGE
;
A
#
# COMPACT_ATOMS: atom_id res chain seq x y z
N LEU A 1 -1.00 -12.76 7.39
CA LEU A 1 -1.51 -13.39 6.15
C LEU A 1 -1.48 -14.90 6.32
N ASP A 2 -2.52 -15.56 5.85
CA ASP A 2 -2.55 -17.02 5.74
C ASP A 2 -2.05 -17.43 4.36
N PHE A 3 -1.01 -18.23 4.31
CA PHE A 3 -0.39 -18.76 3.10
C PHE A 3 -0.82 -20.19 2.78
N SER A 4 -1.76 -20.75 3.55
CA SER A 4 -2.23 -22.13 3.41
C SER A 4 -3.54 -22.23 2.62
N GLY A 5 -3.78 -23.43 2.05
CA GLY A 5 -5.02 -23.74 1.35
C GLY A 5 -5.19 -23.07 -0.03
N ALA A 6 -6.34 -23.32 -0.66
CA ALA A 6 -6.63 -22.87 -2.03
C ALA A 6 -6.76 -21.34 -2.18
N SER A 7 -7.05 -20.64 -1.08
CA SER A 7 -7.16 -19.17 -1.02
C SER A 7 -5.99 -18.54 -0.27
N GLY A 8 -4.90 -19.30 -0.06
CA GLY A 8 -3.70 -18.81 0.62
C GLY A 8 -3.04 -17.65 -0.12
N ALA A 9 -2.42 -16.75 0.63
CA ALA A 9 -1.63 -15.67 0.06
C ALA A 9 -0.39 -16.23 -0.67
N LEU A 10 0.04 -15.56 -1.73
CA LEU A 10 1.29 -15.87 -2.43
C LEU A 10 2.31 -14.76 -2.15
N LEU A 11 3.53 -15.15 -1.84
CA LEU A 11 4.69 -14.26 -1.82
C LEU A 11 5.50 -14.52 -3.09
N LEU A 12 5.58 -13.51 -3.96
CA LEU A 12 6.23 -13.62 -5.26
C LEU A 12 7.38 -12.61 -5.33
N ASP A 13 8.47 -13.02 -5.98
CA ASP A 13 9.63 -12.16 -6.24
C ASP A 13 9.61 -11.73 -7.72
N ASN A 14 9.52 -10.44 -7.99
CA ASN A 14 9.54 -9.92 -9.37
C ASN A 14 10.88 -10.14 -10.10
N LEU A 15 11.93 -10.52 -9.39
CA LEU A 15 13.19 -10.95 -10.01
C LEU A 15 13.00 -12.14 -10.95
N GLU A 16 11.98 -12.98 -10.69
CA GLU A 16 11.65 -14.16 -11.53
C GLU A 16 11.38 -13.77 -12.98
N TRP A 17 10.73 -12.65 -13.23
CA TRP A 17 10.43 -12.18 -14.59
C TRP A 17 11.26 -10.97 -15.04
N LEU A 18 11.78 -10.17 -14.12
CA LEU A 18 12.65 -9.05 -14.46
C LEU A 18 14.11 -9.48 -14.66
N GLY A 19 14.58 -10.47 -13.89
CA GLY A 19 15.99 -10.87 -13.87
C GLY A 19 16.53 -11.42 -15.20
N GLY A 20 15.67 -12.04 -15.99
CA GLY A 20 16.03 -12.56 -17.32
C GLY A 20 15.71 -11.61 -18.48
N LEU A 21 15.14 -10.44 -18.20
CA LEU A 21 14.66 -9.52 -19.23
C LEU A 21 15.77 -8.57 -19.70
N GLY A 22 16.11 -8.65 -20.99
CA GLY A 22 17.10 -7.75 -21.59
C GLY A 22 16.58 -6.31 -21.61
N MET A 23 17.43 -5.35 -21.23
CA MET A 23 17.05 -3.93 -21.18
C MET A 23 16.50 -3.42 -22.53
N ILE A 24 17.10 -3.81 -23.65
CA ILE A 24 16.65 -3.40 -24.98
C ILE A 24 15.30 -3.98 -25.31
N ASP A 25 15.07 -5.24 -24.97
CA ASP A 25 13.80 -5.92 -25.17
C ASP A 25 12.70 -5.29 -24.31
N PHE A 26 13.00 -4.99 -23.05
CA PHE A 26 12.08 -4.27 -22.16
C PHE A 26 11.65 -2.91 -22.70
N LEU A 27 12.63 -2.09 -23.16
CA LEU A 27 12.32 -0.78 -23.73
C LEU A 27 11.55 -0.87 -25.05
N ARG A 28 11.91 -1.84 -25.91
CA ARG A 28 11.21 -2.06 -27.18
C ARG A 28 9.78 -2.57 -26.99
N ASP A 29 9.56 -3.53 -26.10
CA ASP A 29 8.31 -4.27 -26.03
C ASP A 29 7.35 -3.71 -24.98
N THR A 30 7.87 -3.13 -23.88
CA THR A 30 7.09 -2.51 -22.81
C THR A 30 7.14 -0.98 -22.87
N GLY A 31 8.35 -0.41 -22.99
CA GLY A 31 8.55 1.03 -22.95
C GLY A 31 7.78 1.79 -24.02
N LYS A 32 7.60 1.22 -25.22
CA LYS A 32 6.82 1.83 -26.32
C LYS A 32 5.37 2.12 -25.95
N HIS A 33 4.81 1.41 -24.97
CA HIS A 33 3.40 1.55 -24.58
C HIS A 33 3.14 2.72 -23.63
N LEU A 34 4.15 3.19 -22.90
CA LEU A 34 4.03 4.31 -21.96
C LEU A 34 4.88 5.49 -22.44
N THR A 35 4.21 6.48 -23.06
CA THR A 35 4.92 7.64 -23.61
C THR A 35 5.48 8.53 -22.49
N VAL A 36 6.59 9.21 -22.76
CA VAL A 36 7.20 10.17 -21.83
C VAL A 36 6.19 11.23 -21.39
N SER A 37 5.40 11.78 -22.34
CA SER A 37 4.37 12.77 -22.02
C SER A 37 3.31 12.23 -21.06
N TYR A 38 2.90 10.97 -21.21
CA TYR A 38 1.98 10.31 -20.29
C TYR A 38 2.57 10.20 -18.88
N MET A 39 3.83 9.78 -18.79
CA MET A 39 4.53 9.62 -17.49
C MET A 39 4.76 10.98 -16.82
N LEU A 40 5.18 12.00 -17.57
CA LEU A 40 5.38 13.36 -17.05
C LEU A 40 4.07 14.03 -16.58
N ALA A 41 2.92 13.60 -17.09
CA ALA A 41 1.63 14.11 -16.65
C ALA A 41 1.17 13.62 -15.28
N LYS A 42 1.82 12.59 -14.71
CA LYS A 42 1.47 12.06 -13.38
C LYS A 42 1.94 12.98 -12.26
N ASP A 43 1.08 13.19 -11.27
CA ASP A 43 1.38 14.10 -10.14
C ASP A 43 2.60 13.66 -9.33
N SER A 44 2.81 12.35 -9.19
CA SER A 44 4.00 11.77 -8.53
C SER A 44 5.31 12.10 -9.24
N VAL A 45 5.26 12.33 -10.55
CA VAL A 45 6.41 12.75 -11.36
C VAL A 45 6.54 14.26 -11.34
N LYS A 46 5.45 15.00 -11.59
CA LYS A 46 5.44 16.48 -11.61
C LYS A 46 6.01 17.08 -10.33
N SER A 47 5.61 16.57 -9.17
CA SER A 47 6.06 17.08 -7.87
C SER A 47 7.56 16.91 -7.61
N ARG A 48 8.25 16.07 -8.37
CA ARG A 48 9.69 15.78 -8.23
C ARG A 48 10.54 16.40 -9.32
N LEU A 49 9.97 16.88 -10.41
CA LEU A 49 10.73 17.44 -11.56
C LEU A 49 11.62 18.62 -11.16
N GLU A 50 11.11 19.53 -10.31
CA GLU A 50 11.86 20.71 -9.85
C GLU A 50 13.00 20.33 -8.90
N GLY A 51 12.83 19.29 -8.10
CA GLY A 51 13.84 18.80 -7.15
C GLY A 51 14.89 17.87 -7.78
N GLY A 52 14.72 17.55 -9.05
CA GLY A 52 15.52 16.56 -9.76
C GLY A 52 14.94 15.15 -9.61
N LEU A 53 14.65 14.52 -10.73
CA LEU A 53 14.15 13.14 -10.82
C LEU A 53 15.20 12.29 -11.57
N SER A 54 15.76 11.29 -10.91
CA SER A 54 16.70 10.37 -11.57
C SER A 54 15.98 9.52 -12.62
N PHE A 55 16.73 9.04 -13.61
CA PHE A 55 16.17 8.12 -14.60
C PHE A 55 15.64 6.81 -13.95
N THR A 56 16.30 6.34 -12.90
CA THR A 56 15.86 5.18 -12.12
C THR A 56 14.47 5.40 -11.51
N GLU A 57 14.26 6.55 -10.85
CA GLU A 57 12.96 6.88 -10.27
C GLU A 57 11.89 7.10 -11.34
N PHE A 58 12.24 7.70 -12.47
CA PHE A 58 11.34 7.88 -13.59
C PHE A 58 10.92 6.54 -14.21
N SER A 59 11.87 5.63 -14.41
CA SER A 59 11.62 4.30 -14.98
C SER A 59 10.91 3.34 -14.04
N TYR A 60 10.84 3.63 -12.74
CA TYR A 60 10.14 2.82 -11.75
C TYR A 60 8.67 2.56 -12.13
N MET A 61 8.01 3.56 -12.70
CA MET A 61 6.64 3.42 -13.20
C MET A 61 6.52 2.31 -14.26
N LEU A 62 7.50 2.19 -15.16
CA LEU A 62 7.53 1.13 -16.17
C LEU A 62 7.70 -0.26 -15.53
N LEU A 63 8.60 -0.37 -14.55
CA LEU A 63 8.86 -1.63 -13.86
C LEU A 63 7.62 -2.12 -13.11
N GLN A 64 6.99 -1.26 -12.33
CA GLN A 64 5.75 -1.61 -11.61
C GLN A 64 4.58 -1.92 -12.55
N SER A 65 4.50 -1.22 -13.67
CA SER A 65 3.48 -1.52 -14.70
C SER A 65 3.69 -2.89 -15.32
N TYR A 66 4.94 -3.26 -15.56
CA TYR A 66 5.30 -4.59 -16.08
C TYR A 66 5.03 -5.68 -15.05
N ASP A 67 5.32 -5.45 -13.77
CA ASP A 67 4.97 -6.37 -12.68
C ASP A 67 3.47 -6.66 -12.68
N PHE A 68 2.62 -5.63 -12.78
CA PHE A 68 1.17 -5.84 -12.81
C PHE A 68 0.74 -6.67 -14.04
N LEU A 69 1.32 -6.40 -15.21
CA LEU A 69 1.08 -7.20 -16.41
C LEU A 69 1.49 -8.66 -16.22
N MET A 70 2.66 -8.91 -15.62
CA MET A 70 3.15 -10.28 -15.38
C MET A 70 2.34 -11.00 -14.31
N LEU A 71 1.97 -10.34 -13.22
CA LEU A 71 1.08 -10.88 -12.21
C LEU A 71 -0.28 -11.27 -12.79
N ARG A 72 -0.81 -10.45 -13.69
CA ARG A 72 -2.03 -10.79 -14.42
C ARG A 72 -1.84 -12.02 -15.31
N LYS A 73 -0.77 -12.06 -16.09
CA LYS A 73 -0.52 -13.18 -17.04
C LYS A 73 -0.24 -14.50 -16.34
N LEU A 74 0.53 -14.48 -15.27
CA LEU A 74 0.98 -15.68 -14.57
C LEU A 74 0.02 -16.15 -13.48
N HIS A 75 -0.67 -15.22 -12.82
CA HIS A 75 -1.48 -15.49 -11.63
C HIS A 75 -2.92 -14.99 -11.71
N GLY A 76 -3.34 -14.42 -12.84
CA GLY A 76 -4.71 -13.93 -13.02
C GLY A 76 -5.07 -12.72 -12.14
N VAL A 77 -4.08 -11.95 -11.68
CA VAL A 77 -4.31 -10.77 -10.85
C VAL A 77 -5.00 -9.67 -11.65
N GLU A 78 -6.13 -9.19 -11.16
CA GLU A 78 -6.93 -8.15 -11.81
C GLU A 78 -6.99 -6.84 -11.01
N LEU A 79 -6.68 -6.87 -9.72
CA LEU A 79 -6.72 -5.70 -8.84
C LEU A 79 -5.34 -5.44 -8.22
N GLN A 80 -4.82 -4.22 -8.40
CA GLN A 80 -3.65 -3.73 -7.66
C GLN A 80 -4.09 -2.71 -6.62
N MET A 81 -3.62 -2.86 -5.39
CA MET A 81 -3.96 -1.99 -4.27
C MET A 81 -2.71 -1.28 -3.73
N GLY A 82 -2.88 -0.06 -3.23
CA GLY A 82 -1.78 0.68 -2.60
C GLY A 82 -2.20 1.97 -1.93
N GLY A 83 -1.27 2.66 -1.31
CA GLY A 83 -1.48 4.01 -0.81
C GLY A 83 -1.73 5.01 -1.94
N SER A 84 -2.32 6.17 -1.62
CA SER A 84 -2.64 7.20 -2.61
C SER A 84 -1.42 7.71 -3.39
N ASP A 85 -0.21 7.60 -2.81
CA ASP A 85 1.05 7.89 -3.49
C ASP A 85 1.37 6.92 -4.64
N GLN A 86 0.73 5.74 -4.67
CA GLN A 86 0.90 4.72 -5.71
C GLN A 86 -0.08 4.87 -6.90
N TRP A 87 -1.01 5.82 -6.83
CA TRP A 87 -2.05 5.98 -7.87
C TRP A 87 -1.48 6.10 -9.28
N GLY A 88 -0.41 6.88 -9.45
CA GLY A 88 0.27 7.05 -10.74
C GLY A 88 0.82 5.75 -11.32
N ASN A 89 1.45 4.94 -10.47
CA ASN A 89 2.03 3.65 -10.87
C ASN A 89 0.94 2.60 -11.16
N ILE A 90 -0.07 2.50 -10.30
CA ILE A 90 -1.19 1.56 -10.45
C ILE A 90 -1.95 1.83 -11.74
N THR A 91 -2.29 3.10 -12.00
CA THR A 91 -3.00 3.48 -13.24
C THR A 91 -2.14 3.29 -14.49
N ALA A 92 -0.82 3.45 -14.39
CA ALA A 92 0.08 3.14 -15.50
C ALA A 92 0.11 1.63 -15.80
N GLY A 93 0.07 0.78 -14.77
CA GLY A 93 -0.03 -0.66 -14.93
C GLY A 93 -1.35 -1.09 -15.60
N SER A 94 -2.48 -0.55 -15.16
CA SER A 94 -3.78 -0.81 -15.79
C SER A 94 -3.79 -0.36 -17.26
N GLU A 95 -3.18 0.78 -17.57
CA GLU A 95 -3.06 1.29 -18.95
C GLU A 95 -2.15 0.40 -19.80
N LEU A 96 -1.02 -0.10 -19.24
CA LEU A 96 -0.17 -1.04 -19.94
C LEU A 96 -0.92 -2.33 -20.30
N ILE A 97 -1.64 -2.91 -19.34
CA ILE A 97 -2.46 -4.11 -19.55
C ILE A 97 -3.49 -3.85 -20.66
N ARG A 98 -4.19 -2.72 -20.62
CA ARG A 98 -5.15 -2.35 -21.64
C ARG A 98 -4.53 -2.26 -23.05
N ARG A 99 -3.31 -1.77 -23.15
CA ARG A 99 -2.60 -1.63 -24.44
C ARG A 99 -2.01 -2.93 -24.97
N VAL A 100 -1.63 -3.84 -24.08
CA VAL A 100 -1.00 -5.12 -24.46
C VAL A 100 -2.05 -6.20 -24.71
N ASP A 101 -3.00 -6.36 -23.79
CA ASP A 101 -3.98 -7.45 -23.79
C ASP A 101 -5.39 -6.99 -24.24
N GLY A 102 -5.59 -5.69 -24.43
CA GLY A 102 -6.86 -5.14 -24.88
C GLY A 102 -7.17 -5.52 -26.33
N ASP A 103 -8.43 -5.84 -26.58
CA ASP A 103 -8.96 -6.14 -27.92
C ASP A 103 -9.25 -4.89 -28.75
N GLY A 104 -8.80 -3.71 -28.28
CA GLY A 104 -9.04 -2.41 -28.92
C GLY A 104 -10.45 -1.85 -28.74
N ARG A 105 -11.34 -2.54 -28.02
CA ARG A 105 -12.68 -2.04 -27.72
C ARG A 105 -12.62 -0.98 -26.63
N GLU A 106 -13.26 0.14 -26.88
CA GLU A 106 -13.44 1.20 -25.88
C GLU A 106 -14.30 0.65 -24.73
N GLY A 107 -13.77 0.71 -23.49
CA GLY A 107 -14.49 0.28 -22.28
C GLY A 107 -14.18 -1.14 -21.77
N SER A 108 -13.37 -1.95 -22.44
CA SER A 108 -12.90 -3.21 -21.86
C SER A 108 -11.88 -2.95 -20.73
N GLN A 109 -12.37 -2.92 -19.49
CA GLN A 109 -11.49 -2.79 -18.33
C GLN A 109 -10.99 -4.16 -17.92
N LEU A 110 -9.70 -4.41 -18.12
CA LEU A 110 -9.05 -5.70 -17.87
C LEU A 110 -8.36 -5.74 -16.50
N ALA A 111 -8.11 -4.58 -15.89
CA ALA A 111 -7.42 -4.46 -14.63
C ALA A 111 -7.91 -3.23 -13.85
N PHE A 112 -7.91 -3.36 -12.52
CA PHE A 112 -8.46 -2.39 -11.60
C PHE A 112 -7.39 -1.89 -10.63
N GLY A 113 -7.55 -0.64 -10.17
CA GLY A 113 -6.72 -0.06 -9.13
C GLY A 113 -7.56 0.42 -7.95
N LEU A 114 -7.10 0.16 -6.73
CA LEU A 114 -7.69 0.69 -5.51
C LEU A 114 -6.63 1.39 -4.68
N CYS A 115 -6.86 2.66 -4.35
CA CYS A 115 -5.99 3.40 -3.45
C CYS A 115 -6.71 3.81 -2.18
N TYR A 116 -5.97 3.79 -1.08
CA TYR A 116 -6.42 4.29 0.20
C TYR A 116 -5.55 5.47 0.65
N PRO A 117 -6.09 6.40 1.45
CA PRO A 117 -5.33 7.53 1.98
C PRO A 117 -4.14 7.04 2.82
N LEU A 118 -3.00 7.72 2.69
CA LEU A 118 -1.84 7.42 3.53
C LEU A 118 -2.17 7.63 5.00
N LEU A 119 -1.68 6.73 5.83
CA LEU A 119 -1.74 6.90 7.27
C LEU A 119 -0.57 7.80 7.68
N LEU A 120 -0.92 9.01 8.14
CA LEU A 120 0.03 10.01 8.58
C LEU A 120 -0.04 10.18 10.10
N ALA A 121 1.12 10.41 10.71
CA ALA A 121 1.21 10.88 12.08
C ALA A 121 0.75 12.35 12.15
N LYS A 122 0.50 12.87 13.36
CA LYS A 122 0.14 14.27 13.57
C LYS A 122 1.20 15.27 13.05
N SER A 123 2.47 14.85 12.99
CA SER A 123 3.57 15.62 12.40
C SER A 123 3.47 15.78 10.87
N GLY A 124 2.57 15.04 10.20
CA GLY A 124 2.51 14.93 8.74
C GLY A 124 3.47 13.87 8.16
N GLU A 125 4.29 13.25 8.99
CA GLU A 125 5.16 12.15 8.58
C GLU A 125 4.38 10.83 8.43
N LYS A 126 4.96 9.88 7.71
CA LYS A 126 4.36 8.54 7.57
C LYS A 126 4.23 7.88 8.95
N PHE A 127 3.03 7.38 9.26
CA PHE A 127 2.76 6.67 10.51
C PHE A 127 3.71 5.48 10.70
N GLY A 128 4.08 5.21 11.96
CA GLY A 128 5.02 4.13 12.29
C GLY A 128 6.50 4.53 12.23
N LYS A 129 6.82 5.76 11.82
CA LYS A 129 8.16 6.33 12.01
C LYS A 129 8.20 7.08 13.33
N THR A 130 9.16 6.75 14.19
CA THR A 130 9.40 7.42 15.47
C THR A 130 10.81 8.03 15.46
N ALA A 131 11.12 8.88 16.44
CA ALA A 131 12.49 9.42 16.61
C ALA A 131 13.54 8.31 16.79
N GLU A 132 13.12 7.14 17.28
CA GLU A 132 13.95 5.96 17.54
C GLU A 132 14.00 4.99 16.34
N GLY A 133 13.27 5.30 15.25
CA GLY A 133 13.18 4.47 14.05
C GLY A 133 11.76 4.03 13.70
N ALA A 134 11.64 2.95 12.94
CA ALA A 134 10.34 2.40 12.53
C ALA A 134 9.82 1.39 13.56
N VAL A 135 8.49 1.34 13.73
CA VAL A 135 7.81 0.26 14.44
C VAL A 135 7.68 -0.94 13.50
N TRP A 136 8.36 -2.01 13.82
CA TRP A 136 8.44 -3.20 12.98
C TRP A 136 7.39 -4.24 13.37
N LEU A 137 6.88 -4.97 12.38
CA LEU A 137 5.99 -6.11 12.60
C LEU A 137 6.75 -7.34 13.15
N SER A 138 8.05 -7.45 12.86
CA SER A 138 8.89 -8.52 13.38
C SER A 138 9.14 -8.34 14.88
N ALA A 139 8.86 -9.38 15.68
CA ALA A 139 9.10 -9.40 17.12
C ALA A 139 10.59 -9.26 17.51
N GLU A 140 11.49 -9.63 16.60
CA GLU A 140 12.94 -9.49 16.79
C GLU A 140 13.40 -8.03 16.75
N ARG A 141 12.69 -7.18 15.97
CA ARG A 141 13.02 -5.75 15.79
C ARG A 141 12.23 -4.84 16.72
N THR A 142 10.96 -5.14 16.94
CA THR A 142 10.09 -4.44 17.88
C THR A 142 9.36 -5.50 18.70
N SER A 143 9.68 -5.60 20.00
CA SER A 143 9.02 -6.61 20.84
C SER A 143 7.50 -6.41 20.85
N PRO A 144 6.69 -7.47 21.04
CA PRO A 144 5.23 -7.35 21.14
C PRO A 144 4.79 -6.35 22.21
N PHE A 145 5.53 -6.24 23.30
CA PHE A 145 5.29 -5.24 24.34
C PHE A 145 5.50 -3.80 23.81
N ALA A 146 6.64 -3.53 23.18
CA ALA A 146 6.93 -2.21 22.61
C ALA A 146 5.98 -1.86 21.48
N PHE A 147 5.62 -2.84 20.64
CA PHE A 147 4.63 -2.72 19.59
C PHE A 147 3.25 -2.32 20.16
N ARG A 148 2.77 -3.03 21.18
CA ARG A 148 1.53 -2.70 21.88
C ARG A 148 1.59 -1.32 22.52
N GLN A 149 2.70 -0.98 23.16
CA GLN A 149 2.88 0.32 23.82
C GLN A 149 2.79 1.48 22.83
N PHE A 150 3.37 1.33 21.66
CA PHE A 150 3.26 2.32 20.58
C PHE A 150 1.80 2.69 20.26
N PHE A 151 0.91 1.70 20.17
CA PHE A 151 -0.52 1.95 19.94
C PHE A 151 -1.26 2.44 21.18
N MET A 152 -0.79 2.06 22.36
CA MET A 152 -1.31 2.61 23.62
C MET A 152 -1.01 4.10 23.77
N ASP A 153 0.11 4.57 23.24
CA ASP A 153 0.56 5.97 23.39
C ASP A 153 -0.02 6.91 22.31
N GLN A 154 -0.85 6.39 21.39
CA GLN A 154 -1.48 7.24 20.40
C GLN A 154 -2.41 8.28 21.06
N PRO A 155 -2.43 9.52 20.55
CA PRO A 155 -3.33 10.55 21.04
C PRO A 155 -4.80 10.21 20.71
N ASP A 156 -5.74 10.83 21.42
CA ASP A 156 -7.17 10.69 21.14
C ASP A 156 -7.52 11.27 19.76
N GLU A 157 -6.81 12.32 19.36
CA GLU A 157 -6.93 12.90 18.01
C GLU A 157 -6.43 11.91 16.96
N GLY A 158 -7.32 11.55 16.04
CA GLY A 158 -7.03 10.56 14.98
C GLY A 158 -7.24 9.10 15.38
N LEU A 159 -7.60 8.82 16.63
CA LEU A 159 -7.85 7.45 17.12
C LEU A 159 -8.94 6.72 16.32
N GLU A 160 -10.01 7.41 15.96
CA GLU A 160 -11.05 6.86 15.08
C GLU A 160 -10.47 6.35 13.77
N GLY A 161 -9.66 7.17 13.11
CA GLY A 161 -9.03 6.80 11.84
C GLY A 161 -8.06 5.63 11.96
N LEU A 162 -7.39 5.46 13.11
CA LEU A 162 -6.56 4.30 13.38
C LEU A 162 -7.40 3.05 13.60
N LEU A 163 -8.48 3.12 14.38
CA LEU A 163 -9.40 2.01 14.60
C LEU A 163 -10.03 1.52 13.29
N GLN A 164 -10.54 2.45 12.46
CA GLN A 164 -11.16 2.13 11.18
C GLN A 164 -10.19 1.45 10.18
N ARG A 165 -8.89 1.77 10.23
CA ARG A 165 -7.92 1.28 9.24
C ARG A 165 -7.11 0.08 9.72
N LEU A 166 -6.97 -0.11 11.01
CA LEU A 166 -6.07 -1.10 11.59
C LEU A 166 -6.79 -2.19 12.37
N THR A 167 -8.12 -2.12 12.49
CA THR A 167 -8.92 -3.18 13.12
C THR A 167 -9.96 -3.73 12.16
N LEU A 168 -10.57 -4.84 12.52
CA LEU A 168 -11.69 -5.45 11.82
C LEU A 168 -13.04 -5.13 12.49
N ASP A 169 -13.07 -4.14 13.37
CA ASP A 169 -14.27 -3.70 14.06
C ASP A 169 -15.22 -2.99 13.08
N SER A 170 -16.52 -3.16 13.27
CA SER A 170 -17.51 -2.42 12.46
C SER A 170 -17.52 -0.93 12.82
N THR A 171 -17.96 -0.11 11.87
CA THR A 171 -18.07 1.35 12.07
C THR A 171 -18.96 1.69 13.26
N GLU A 172 -20.04 0.93 13.45
CA GLU A 172 -20.96 1.08 14.58
C GLU A 172 -20.28 0.78 15.91
N SER A 173 -19.53 -0.34 15.98
CA SER A 173 -18.79 -0.73 17.19
C SER A 173 -17.71 0.28 17.56
N ILE A 174 -17.01 0.84 16.53
CA ILE A 174 -16.03 1.91 16.73
C ILE A 174 -16.71 3.16 17.26
N GLY A 175 -17.90 3.53 16.73
CA GLY A 175 -18.65 4.70 17.20
C GLY A 175 -19.08 4.56 18.67
N GLU A 176 -19.59 3.40 19.08
CA GLU A 176 -19.97 3.11 20.47
C GLU A 176 -18.75 3.18 21.41
N LEU A 177 -17.62 2.56 21.00
CA LEU A 177 -16.37 2.60 21.75
C LEU A 177 -15.87 4.03 21.96
N LEU A 178 -15.90 4.87 20.93
CA LEU A 178 -15.44 6.26 21.01
C LEU A 178 -16.38 7.12 21.84
N ALA A 179 -17.70 6.88 21.77
CA ALA A 179 -18.66 7.56 22.64
C ALA A 179 -18.47 7.20 24.12
N ASP A 180 -18.09 5.97 24.42
CA ASP A 180 -17.72 5.56 25.78
C ASP A 180 -16.36 6.13 26.21
N HIS A 181 -15.36 6.09 25.33
CA HIS A 181 -14.05 6.68 25.55
C HIS A 181 -14.14 8.18 25.90
N ALA A 182 -15.00 8.93 25.20
CA ALA A 182 -15.19 10.36 25.41
C ALA A 182 -15.72 10.70 26.82
N LYS A 183 -16.40 9.80 27.49
CA LYS A 183 -16.88 9.98 28.86
C LYS A 183 -15.73 9.96 29.90
N ASN A 184 -14.68 9.19 29.62
CA ASN A 184 -13.50 9.06 30.47
C ASN A 184 -12.24 8.80 29.64
N PRO A 185 -11.67 9.83 28.98
CA PRO A 185 -10.49 9.67 28.13
C PRO A 185 -9.27 9.11 28.88
N GLY A 186 -9.15 9.44 30.18
CA GLY A 186 -8.08 8.95 31.04
C GLY A 186 -8.02 7.41 31.18
N ALA A 187 -9.14 6.72 31.01
CA ALA A 187 -9.18 5.26 30.98
C ALA A 187 -8.56 4.64 29.72
N ARG A 188 -8.37 5.46 28.65
CA ARG A 188 -7.75 5.06 27.38
C ARG A 188 -8.39 3.81 26.75
N THR A 189 -9.72 3.69 26.85
CA THR A 189 -10.46 2.52 26.34
C THR A 189 -10.28 2.33 24.84
N GLY A 190 -10.28 3.40 24.07
CA GLY A 190 -10.06 3.38 22.62
C GLY A 190 -8.65 2.90 22.26
N GLN A 191 -7.61 3.44 22.90
CA GLN A 191 -6.23 3.01 22.68
C GLN A 191 -6.00 1.56 23.11
N ARG A 192 -6.62 1.14 24.22
CA ARG A 192 -6.57 -0.28 24.67
C ARG A 192 -7.14 -1.21 23.62
N ARG A 193 -8.31 -0.86 23.03
CA ARG A 193 -8.93 -1.66 21.97
C ARG A 193 -8.02 -1.72 20.75
N LEU A 194 -7.53 -0.56 20.28
CA LEU A 194 -6.60 -0.48 19.15
C LEU A 194 -5.36 -1.34 19.38
N ALA A 195 -4.66 -1.11 20.49
CA ALA A 195 -3.43 -1.79 20.82
C ALA A 195 -3.62 -3.32 20.95
N THR A 196 -4.71 -3.76 21.58
CA THR A 196 -5.02 -5.18 21.68
C THR A 196 -5.30 -5.78 20.32
N ALA A 197 -6.20 -5.17 19.53
CA ALA A 197 -6.58 -5.71 18.22
C ALA A 197 -5.38 -5.83 17.28
N VAL A 198 -4.55 -4.78 17.18
CA VAL A 198 -3.40 -4.78 16.27
C VAL A 198 -2.29 -5.73 16.76
N THR A 199 -2.05 -5.79 18.06
CA THR A 199 -1.04 -6.70 18.61
C THR A 199 -1.46 -8.16 18.43
N THR A 200 -2.71 -8.50 18.69
CA THR A 200 -3.23 -9.86 18.44
C THR A 200 -3.18 -10.23 16.96
N LEU A 201 -3.51 -9.30 16.07
CA LEU A 201 -3.46 -9.53 14.61
C LEU A 201 -2.03 -9.86 14.13
N VAL A 202 -1.02 -9.23 14.72
CA VAL A 202 0.38 -9.37 14.26
C VAL A 202 1.14 -10.46 15.01
N HIS A 203 0.92 -10.60 16.33
CA HIS A 203 1.74 -11.46 17.19
C HIS A 203 0.98 -12.64 17.82
N GLY A 204 -0.35 -12.73 17.57
CA GLY A 204 -1.21 -13.72 18.22
C GLY A 204 -1.68 -13.29 19.62
N GLU A 205 -2.35 -14.23 20.30
CA GLU A 205 -2.85 -14.04 21.68
C GLU A 205 -1.74 -14.21 22.72
#